data_2775a112db91ed139c57d6185df3c2d4
#
_entry.id   2775a112db91ed139c57d6185df3c2d4
#
_cell.length_a   1.000
_cell.length_b   1.000
_cell.length_c   1.000
_cell.angle_alpha   90.00
_cell.angle_beta   90.00
_cell.angle_gamma   90.00
#
_symmetry.space_group_name_H-M   'P 1'
#
loop_
_entity.id
_entity.type
_entity.pdbx_description
1 polymer ?
#
loop_
_entity_poly.entity_id
_entity_poly.type
_entity_poly.pdbx_seq_one_letter_code
_entity_poly.pdbx_strand_id
1 'polypeptide(L)'
;IGISSAGIYVDNRTMLASLFLKVSKEDFDKKVKDIYIRAGKEIGDVPLLVANDGDVTALAGAMELGDTGILGIAMGTSEAAGYVDRGGNVTGWLNELAFCPIDANATAMVDEWSGDIGCGVKYFSQDGVIKLAPAAGIELDESLSPAEKLKVVQKLANDGDEHALDIYRTIGAYLAHTIPLYADCYDIKHLLLLG
;
A
#
# COMPACT_ATOMS: atom_id res chain seq x y z
N ILE A 1 19.42 14.04 -4.82
CA ILE A 1 18.02 14.00 -5.26
C ILE A 1 17.39 12.73 -4.70
N GLY A 2 16.30 12.87 -3.91
CA GLY A 2 15.43 11.77 -3.50
C GLY A 2 14.17 11.76 -4.35
N ILE A 3 13.78 10.60 -4.86
CA ILE A 3 12.54 10.41 -5.62
C ILE A 3 11.75 9.29 -4.94
N SER A 4 10.52 9.59 -4.53
CA SER A 4 9.54 8.63 -4.05
C SER A 4 8.53 8.36 -5.17
N SER A 5 8.34 7.11 -5.54
CA SER A 5 7.42 6.74 -6.62
C SER A 5 6.93 5.31 -6.44
N ALA A 6 5.64 5.08 -6.76
CA ALA A 6 5.06 3.74 -6.76
C ALA A 6 5.76 2.86 -7.81
N GLY A 7 6.21 1.67 -7.41
CA GLY A 7 6.86 0.71 -8.29
C GLY A 7 8.08 0.03 -7.69
N ILE A 8 8.72 -0.79 -8.49
CA ILE A 8 9.93 -1.55 -8.16
C ILE A 8 11.14 -0.87 -8.80
N TYR A 9 12.12 -0.54 -7.98
CA TYR A 9 13.34 0.14 -8.38
C TYR A 9 14.57 -0.65 -7.97
N VAL A 10 15.52 -0.82 -8.91
CA VAL A 10 16.82 -1.45 -8.66
C VAL A 10 17.91 -0.54 -9.23
N ASP A 11 18.85 -0.13 -8.41
CA ASP A 11 19.92 0.78 -8.79
C ASP A 11 19.40 2.06 -9.49
N ASN A 12 18.33 2.65 -8.95
CA ASN A 12 17.62 3.81 -9.50
C ASN A 12 16.93 3.58 -10.86
N ARG A 13 16.86 2.33 -11.33
CA ARG A 13 16.15 1.94 -12.56
C ARG A 13 14.75 1.49 -12.27
N THR A 14 13.81 1.91 -13.08
CA THR A 14 12.43 1.42 -13.03
C THR A 14 12.39 -0.01 -13.58
N MET A 15 12.02 -0.96 -12.74
CA MET A 15 11.81 -2.36 -13.15
C MET A 15 10.34 -2.59 -13.50
N LEU A 16 9.43 -2.09 -12.67
CA LEU A 16 7.99 -2.11 -12.86
C LEU A 16 7.39 -0.89 -12.15
N ALA A 17 6.43 -0.22 -12.77
CA ALA A 17 5.62 0.79 -12.10
C ALA A 17 4.26 0.93 -12.79
N SER A 18 3.20 1.06 -12.00
CA SER A 18 1.82 1.18 -12.48
C SER A 18 1.63 2.34 -13.46
N LEU A 19 2.36 3.42 -13.27
CA LEU A 19 2.38 4.59 -14.17
C LEU A 19 2.73 4.23 -15.61
N PHE A 20 3.50 3.17 -15.84
CA PHE A 20 4.05 2.80 -17.15
C PHE A 20 3.47 1.50 -17.72
N LEU A 21 2.44 0.91 -17.14
CA LEU A 21 1.86 -0.37 -17.59
C LEU A 21 1.35 -0.35 -19.04
N LYS A 22 0.96 0.82 -19.55
CA LYS A 22 0.48 0.98 -20.94
C LYS A 22 1.60 1.22 -21.94
N VAL A 23 2.85 1.31 -21.51
CA VAL A 23 4.02 1.50 -22.37
C VAL A 23 4.42 0.15 -22.95
N SER A 24 4.71 0.08 -24.25
CA SER A 24 5.21 -1.14 -24.88
C SER A 24 6.56 -1.55 -24.26
N LYS A 25 6.86 -2.86 -24.24
CA LYS A 25 8.14 -3.34 -23.70
C LYS A 25 9.35 -2.68 -24.37
N GLU A 26 9.30 -2.48 -25.68
CA GLU A 26 10.38 -1.83 -26.42
C GLU A 26 10.58 -0.36 -26.00
N ASP A 27 9.51 0.40 -25.86
CA ASP A 27 9.56 1.78 -25.38
C ASP A 27 9.93 1.86 -23.90
N PHE A 28 9.48 0.89 -23.08
CA PHE A 28 9.86 0.82 -21.68
C PHE A 28 11.38 0.68 -21.54
N ASP A 29 11.98 -0.29 -22.21
CA ASP A 29 13.42 -0.52 -22.15
C ASP A 29 14.24 0.69 -22.66
N LYS A 30 13.75 1.39 -23.69
CA LYS A 30 14.45 2.54 -24.28
C LYS A 30 14.23 3.85 -23.55
N LYS A 31 13.03 4.09 -23.02
CA LYS A 31 12.63 5.43 -22.57
C LYS A 31 12.33 5.51 -21.08
N VAL A 32 11.85 4.41 -20.46
CA VAL A 32 11.36 4.41 -19.08
C VAL A 32 12.37 3.87 -18.09
N LYS A 33 13.02 2.75 -18.41
CA LYS A 33 13.90 2.04 -17.48
C LYS A 33 14.90 2.95 -16.75
N ASP A 34 15.55 3.86 -17.48
CA ASP A 34 16.56 4.78 -16.95
C ASP A 34 16.04 6.23 -16.83
N ILE A 35 14.71 6.43 -16.77
CA ILE A 35 14.12 7.78 -16.83
C ILE A 35 14.64 8.68 -15.70
N TYR A 36 14.68 8.17 -14.46
CA TYR A 36 15.12 8.94 -13.30
C TYR A 36 16.63 9.21 -13.33
N ILE A 37 17.42 8.24 -13.78
CA ILE A 37 18.88 8.41 -13.95
C ILE A 37 19.17 9.51 -14.97
N ARG A 38 18.45 9.52 -16.10
CA ARG A 38 18.58 10.57 -17.12
C ARG A 38 18.15 11.93 -16.58
N ALA A 39 16.99 12.00 -15.93
CA ALA A 39 16.54 13.24 -15.31
C ALA A 39 17.53 13.78 -14.27
N GLY A 40 18.10 12.89 -13.44
CA GLY A 40 19.12 13.26 -12.47
C GLY A 40 20.37 13.88 -13.13
N LYS A 41 20.83 13.29 -14.25
CA LYS A 41 21.97 13.83 -15.01
C LYS A 41 21.72 15.21 -15.63
N GLU A 42 20.48 15.49 -16.06
CA GLU A 42 20.10 16.81 -16.57
C GLU A 42 20.09 17.89 -15.46
N ILE A 43 19.82 17.50 -14.21
CA ILE A 43 19.84 18.42 -13.07
C ILE A 43 21.28 18.74 -12.64
N GLY A 44 22.20 17.77 -12.76
CA GLY A 44 23.61 17.93 -12.42
C GLY A 44 24.24 16.67 -11.85
N ASP A 45 25.52 16.74 -11.50
CA ASP A 45 26.27 15.64 -10.88
C ASP A 45 26.01 15.61 -9.37
N VAL A 46 24.81 15.16 -9.00
CA VAL A 46 24.35 15.05 -7.61
C VAL A 46 23.90 13.62 -7.31
N PRO A 47 24.07 13.14 -6.06
CA PRO A 47 23.56 11.83 -5.66
C PRO A 47 22.07 11.68 -5.98
N LEU A 48 21.68 10.54 -6.53
CA LEU A 48 20.30 10.19 -6.85
C LEU A 48 19.91 8.92 -6.08
N LEU A 49 18.75 8.93 -5.45
CA LEU A 49 18.09 7.75 -4.88
C LEU A 49 16.63 7.74 -5.32
N VAL A 50 16.20 6.62 -5.90
CA VAL A 50 14.80 6.35 -6.22
C VAL A 50 14.34 5.20 -5.34
N ALA A 51 13.24 5.41 -4.61
CA ALA A 51 12.69 4.41 -3.71
C ALA A 51 11.17 4.28 -3.89
N ASN A 52 10.63 3.11 -3.50
CA ASN A 52 9.20 2.90 -3.44
C ASN A 52 8.56 3.86 -2.42
N ASP A 53 7.35 4.32 -2.69
CA ASP A 53 6.62 5.27 -1.84
C ASP A 53 6.23 4.66 -0.49
N GLY A 54 5.93 3.36 -0.41
CA GLY A 54 5.73 2.63 0.84
C GLY A 54 6.98 2.66 1.72
N ASP A 55 8.17 2.37 1.14
CA ASP A 55 9.44 2.41 1.85
C ASP A 55 9.77 3.81 2.37
N VAL A 56 9.52 4.84 1.55
CA VAL A 56 9.72 6.25 1.97
C VAL A 56 8.79 6.61 3.12
N THR A 57 7.55 6.10 3.11
CA THR A 57 6.60 6.30 4.19
C THR A 57 7.05 5.65 5.49
N ALA A 58 7.51 4.39 5.44
CA ALA A 58 8.08 3.72 6.61
C ALA A 58 9.32 4.43 7.16
N LEU A 59 10.18 4.93 6.27
CA LEU A 59 11.36 5.71 6.65
C LEU A 59 10.97 7.04 7.33
N ALA A 60 9.97 7.74 6.82
CA ALA A 60 9.45 8.96 7.44
C ALA A 60 8.91 8.66 8.85
N GLY A 61 8.19 7.56 9.02
CA GLY A 61 7.74 7.09 10.34
C GLY A 61 8.90 6.79 11.29
N ALA A 62 9.98 6.16 10.79
CA ALA A 62 11.19 5.89 11.58
C ALA A 62 11.85 7.20 12.07
N MET A 63 11.93 8.18 11.18
CA MET A 63 12.49 9.50 11.50
C MET A 63 11.63 10.24 12.53
N GLU A 64 10.32 10.21 12.40
CA GLU A 64 9.39 10.87 13.33
C GLU A 64 9.41 10.23 14.72
N LEU A 65 9.42 8.90 14.78
CA LEU A 65 9.47 8.15 16.04
C LEU A 65 10.88 8.17 16.67
N GLY A 66 11.92 8.46 15.91
CA GLY A 66 13.31 8.32 16.34
C GLY A 66 13.67 6.86 16.68
N ASP A 67 13.05 5.89 16.00
CA ASP A 67 13.19 4.44 16.27
C ASP A 67 13.18 3.64 14.96
N THR A 68 13.43 2.33 15.05
CA THR A 68 13.61 1.42 13.92
C THR A 68 12.75 0.16 14.06
N GLY A 69 12.80 -0.75 13.08
CA GLY A 69 11.92 -1.93 13.07
C GLY A 69 10.47 -1.55 12.78
N ILE A 70 10.26 -0.74 11.74
CA ILE A 70 8.94 -0.17 11.40
C ILE A 70 8.40 -0.84 10.16
N LEU A 71 7.23 -1.46 10.28
CA LEU A 71 6.38 -1.84 9.16
C LEU A 71 5.31 -0.75 8.98
N GLY A 72 5.38 -0.04 7.85
CA GLY A 72 4.37 0.94 7.46
C GLY A 72 3.36 0.31 6.50
N ILE A 73 2.06 0.50 6.75
CA ILE A 73 0.98 0.06 5.87
C ILE A 73 0.10 1.26 5.59
N ALA A 74 0.00 1.64 4.31
CA ALA A 74 -0.90 2.68 3.85
C ALA A 74 -2.16 2.04 3.25
N MET A 75 -3.32 2.39 3.81
CA MET A 75 -4.63 1.86 3.44
C MET A 75 -5.43 2.95 2.72
N GLY A 76 -5.24 3.09 1.42
CA GLY A 76 -5.89 4.10 0.60
C GLY A 76 -6.76 3.51 -0.51
N THR A 77 -6.60 4.00 -1.73
CA THR A 77 -7.21 3.40 -2.95
C THR A 77 -6.73 1.97 -3.15
N SER A 78 -5.47 1.71 -2.80
CA SER A 78 -4.83 0.39 -2.73
C SER A 78 -4.12 0.26 -1.40
N GLU A 79 -3.54 -0.91 -1.13
CA GLU A 79 -2.63 -1.12 -0.03
C GLU A 79 -1.20 -0.92 -0.52
N ALA A 80 -0.39 -0.20 0.24
CA ALA A 80 1.06 -0.11 0.03
C ALA A 80 1.77 -0.35 1.35
N ALA A 81 2.91 -1.01 1.31
CA ALA A 81 3.70 -1.26 2.51
C ALA A 81 5.17 -0.92 2.28
N GLY A 82 5.85 -0.62 3.38
CA GLY A 82 7.29 -0.41 3.42
C GLY A 82 7.88 -0.83 4.75
N TYR A 83 9.16 -1.12 4.75
CA TYR A 83 9.82 -1.63 5.95
C TYR A 83 11.18 -0.99 6.19
N VAL A 84 11.37 -0.54 7.42
CA VAL A 84 12.68 -0.14 7.95
C VAL A 84 13.13 -1.17 8.98
N ASP A 85 14.26 -1.81 8.75
CA ASP A 85 14.78 -2.87 9.61
C ASP A 85 15.26 -2.34 10.98
N ARG A 86 15.71 -3.25 11.87
CA ARG A 86 16.25 -2.88 13.19
C ARG A 86 17.55 -2.07 13.11
N GLY A 87 18.26 -2.14 12.01
CA GLY A 87 19.44 -1.34 11.74
C GLY A 87 19.12 0.06 11.21
N GLY A 88 17.84 0.37 10.95
CA GLY A 88 17.42 1.66 10.38
C GLY A 88 17.57 1.73 8.86
N ASN A 89 17.68 0.60 8.18
CA ASN A 89 17.85 0.55 6.73
C ASN A 89 16.53 0.23 6.03
N VAL A 90 16.32 0.86 4.86
CA VAL A 90 15.36 0.39 3.86
C VAL A 90 15.95 -0.85 3.19
N THR A 91 15.25 -1.98 3.26
CA THR A 91 15.82 -3.30 2.94
C THR A 91 15.94 -3.57 1.43
N GLY A 92 15.20 -2.84 0.60
CA GLY A 92 15.07 -3.14 -0.83
C GLY A 92 14.24 -4.39 -1.11
N TRP A 93 13.52 -4.93 -0.13
CA TRP A 93 12.50 -5.96 -0.33
C TRP A 93 11.30 -5.36 -1.07
N LEU A 94 10.51 -6.20 -1.75
CA LEU A 94 9.37 -5.72 -2.51
C LEU A 94 8.26 -5.14 -1.63
N ASN A 95 8.09 -5.67 -0.42
CA ASN A 95 7.08 -5.25 0.57
C ASN A 95 5.64 -5.22 0.01
N GLU A 96 5.33 -6.11 -0.94
CA GLU A 96 4.03 -6.16 -1.62
C GLU A 96 2.99 -6.91 -0.79
N LEU A 97 2.68 -6.38 0.41
CA LEU A 97 1.68 -6.97 1.33
C LEU A 97 0.27 -6.96 0.74
N ALA A 98 0.01 -6.07 -0.21
CA ALA A 98 -1.23 -6.04 -0.99
C ALA A 98 -1.60 -7.41 -1.59
N PHE A 99 -0.60 -8.24 -1.92
CA PHE A 99 -0.80 -9.58 -2.48
C PHE A 99 -0.60 -10.71 -1.45
N CYS A 100 -0.35 -10.36 -0.19
CA CYS A 100 -0.26 -11.36 0.86
C CYS A 100 -1.63 -12.05 1.07
N PRO A 101 -1.70 -13.41 1.05
CA PRO A 101 -2.96 -14.11 1.29
C PRO A 101 -3.33 -13.99 2.77
N ILE A 102 -4.47 -13.36 3.07
CA ILE A 102 -4.97 -13.14 4.42
C ILE A 102 -6.31 -13.81 4.70
N ASP A 103 -7.06 -14.15 3.66
CA ASP A 103 -8.33 -14.88 3.76
C ASP A 103 -8.30 -16.14 2.89
N ALA A 104 -8.24 -17.30 3.52
CA ALA A 104 -8.23 -18.60 2.86
C ALA A 104 -9.64 -19.13 2.52
N ASN A 105 -10.70 -18.35 2.71
CA ASN A 105 -12.06 -18.76 2.37
C ASN A 105 -12.20 -18.90 0.85
N ALA A 106 -12.79 -19.98 0.38
CA ALA A 106 -13.01 -20.21 -1.05
C ALA A 106 -13.91 -19.15 -1.71
N THR A 107 -14.69 -18.40 -0.92
CA THR A 107 -15.54 -17.29 -1.36
C THR A 107 -14.96 -15.91 -1.04
N ALA A 108 -13.67 -15.86 -0.67
CA ALA A 108 -13.00 -14.59 -0.41
C ALA A 108 -12.95 -13.70 -1.66
N MET A 109 -12.70 -12.41 -1.45
CA MET A 109 -12.63 -11.45 -2.55
C MET A 109 -11.50 -11.80 -3.52
N VAL A 110 -11.80 -11.66 -4.81
CA VAL A 110 -10.80 -11.75 -5.88
C VAL A 110 -10.30 -10.35 -6.19
N ASP A 111 -9.01 -10.20 -6.29
CA ASP A 111 -8.41 -8.98 -6.82
C ASP A 111 -8.46 -9.01 -8.35
N GLU A 112 -9.11 -8.02 -8.96
CA GLU A 112 -9.35 -7.96 -10.40
C GLU A 112 -8.08 -7.73 -11.22
N TRP A 113 -7.02 -7.24 -10.55
CA TRP A 113 -5.76 -6.95 -11.22
C TRP A 113 -4.83 -8.17 -11.26
N SER A 114 -4.65 -8.84 -10.12
CA SER A 114 -3.77 -10.01 -10.01
C SER A 114 -4.48 -11.33 -10.28
N GLY A 115 -5.79 -11.39 -10.02
CA GLY A 115 -6.57 -12.63 -9.98
C GLY A 115 -6.45 -13.39 -8.66
N ASP A 116 -5.71 -12.86 -7.68
CA ASP A 116 -5.51 -13.47 -6.38
C ASP A 116 -6.79 -13.44 -5.53
N ILE A 117 -7.00 -14.51 -4.76
CA ILE A 117 -8.16 -14.67 -3.89
C ILE A 117 -7.74 -14.38 -2.44
N GLY A 118 -8.45 -13.50 -1.75
CA GLY A 118 -8.25 -13.25 -0.34
C GLY A 118 -6.97 -12.50 0.01
N CYS A 119 -6.44 -11.70 -0.92
CA CYS A 119 -5.21 -10.93 -0.69
C CYS A 119 -5.46 -9.60 0.03
N GLY A 120 -4.40 -9.06 0.66
CA GLY A 120 -4.41 -7.91 1.55
C GLY A 120 -5.14 -6.70 0.99
N VAL A 121 -4.89 -6.32 -0.26
CA VAL A 121 -5.49 -5.14 -0.90
C VAL A 121 -7.03 -5.13 -0.85
N LYS A 122 -7.67 -6.30 -0.85
CA LYS A 122 -9.13 -6.41 -0.78
C LYS A 122 -9.70 -6.19 0.62
N TYR A 123 -8.85 -6.13 1.64
CA TYR A 123 -9.22 -5.95 3.04
C TYR A 123 -8.67 -4.65 3.62
N PHE A 124 -7.47 -4.23 3.21
CA PHE A 124 -6.74 -3.08 3.74
C PHE A 124 -6.69 -1.92 2.75
N SER A 125 -7.81 -1.68 2.07
CA SER A 125 -8.02 -0.55 1.17
C SER A 125 -9.48 -0.08 1.21
N GLN A 126 -9.81 0.89 0.37
CA GLN A 126 -11.20 1.33 0.17
C GLN A 126 -12.15 0.18 -0.20
N ASP A 127 -11.65 -0.86 -0.88
CA ASP A 127 -12.47 -2.00 -1.31
C ASP A 127 -13.02 -2.78 -0.11
N GLY A 128 -12.22 -2.96 0.93
CA GLY A 128 -12.66 -3.59 2.18
C GLY A 128 -13.82 -2.84 2.84
N VAL A 129 -13.72 -1.51 2.90
CA VAL A 129 -14.79 -0.65 3.45
C VAL A 129 -16.05 -0.76 2.62
N ILE A 130 -15.94 -0.63 1.29
CA ILE A 130 -17.09 -0.66 0.37
C ILE A 130 -17.79 -2.03 0.44
N LYS A 131 -17.05 -3.12 0.49
CA LYS A 131 -17.62 -4.47 0.55
C LYS A 131 -18.33 -4.77 1.87
N LEU A 132 -17.84 -4.24 2.96
CA LEU A 132 -18.46 -4.44 4.28
C LEU A 132 -19.71 -3.57 4.48
N ALA A 133 -19.87 -2.48 3.73
CA ALA A 133 -20.98 -1.56 3.90
C ALA A 133 -22.36 -2.24 3.79
N PRO A 134 -22.69 -3.08 2.78
CA PRO A 134 -23.97 -3.76 2.72
C PRO A 134 -24.19 -4.73 3.89
N ALA A 135 -23.14 -5.43 4.36
CA ALA A 135 -23.23 -6.33 5.50
C ALA A 135 -23.48 -5.57 6.80
N ALA A 136 -23.04 -4.32 6.89
CA ALA A 136 -23.31 -3.41 7.99
C ALA A 136 -24.67 -2.67 7.83
N GLY A 137 -25.45 -2.97 6.78
CA GLY A 137 -26.73 -2.31 6.52
C GLY A 137 -26.63 -0.90 5.94
N ILE A 138 -25.46 -0.54 5.39
CA ILE A 138 -25.22 0.76 4.75
C ILE A 138 -25.36 0.59 3.24
N GLU A 139 -26.38 1.23 2.68
CA GLU A 139 -26.58 1.28 1.22
C GLU A 139 -25.72 2.38 0.62
N LEU A 140 -24.93 2.04 -0.39
CA LEU A 140 -24.07 2.97 -1.15
C LEU A 140 -24.65 3.14 -2.56
N ASP A 141 -24.76 4.39 -3.01
CA ASP A 141 -25.23 4.70 -4.35
C ASP A 141 -24.25 4.11 -5.38
N GLU A 142 -24.79 3.28 -6.29
CA GLU A 142 -24.00 2.61 -7.32
C GLU A 142 -23.34 3.59 -8.32
N SER A 143 -23.88 4.80 -8.45
CA SER A 143 -23.34 5.83 -9.33
C SER A 143 -22.06 6.49 -8.80
N LEU A 144 -21.78 6.34 -7.49
CA LEU A 144 -20.61 6.91 -6.86
C LEU A 144 -19.34 6.14 -7.21
N SER A 145 -18.24 6.87 -7.40
CA SER A 145 -16.91 6.27 -7.51
C SER A 145 -16.50 5.60 -6.18
N PRO A 146 -15.55 4.65 -6.19
CA PRO A 146 -15.08 4.00 -4.97
C PRO A 146 -14.62 5.01 -3.88
N ALA A 147 -13.92 6.07 -4.29
CA ALA A 147 -13.46 7.10 -3.35
C ALA A 147 -14.62 7.89 -2.73
N GLU A 148 -15.70 8.13 -3.48
CA GLU A 148 -16.91 8.79 -2.96
C GLU A 148 -17.69 7.86 -2.02
N LYS A 149 -17.82 6.57 -2.36
CA LYS A 149 -18.40 5.54 -1.48
C LYS A 149 -17.65 5.48 -0.14
N LEU A 150 -16.30 5.45 -0.19
CA LEU A 150 -15.50 5.51 1.02
C LEU A 150 -15.80 6.75 1.88
N LYS A 151 -15.88 7.94 1.27
CA LYS A 151 -16.21 9.19 1.98
C LYS A 151 -17.56 9.14 2.67
N VAL A 152 -18.56 8.47 2.07
CA VAL A 152 -19.87 8.28 2.72
C VAL A 152 -19.72 7.50 4.03
N VAL A 153 -19.00 6.36 3.99
CA VAL A 153 -18.79 5.53 5.18
C VAL A 153 -17.94 6.25 6.23
N GLN A 154 -16.87 6.94 5.81
CA GLN A 154 -16.03 7.74 6.71
C GLN A 154 -16.84 8.83 7.42
N LYS A 155 -17.72 9.51 6.67
CA LYS A 155 -18.59 10.53 7.27
C LYS A 155 -19.52 9.93 8.32
N LEU A 156 -20.18 8.82 8.02
CA LEU A 156 -21.04 8.12 8.99
C LEU A 156 -20.27 7.72 10.24
N ALA A 157 -19.08 7.15 10.09
CA ALA A 157 -18.22 6.78 11.22
C ALA A 157 -17.80 8.00 12.06
N ASN A 158 -17.44 9.12 11.43
CA ASN A 158 -17.11 10.35 12.12
C ASN A 158 -18.29 10.98 12.85
N ASP A 159 -19.51 10.78 12.34
CA ASP A 159 -20.77 11.19 12.98
C ASP A 159 -21.19 10.22 14.10
N GLY A 160 -20.45 9.13 14.32
CA GLY A 160 -20.68 8.16 15.40
C GLY A 160 -21.68 7.06 15.04
N ASP A 161 -21.94 6.81 13.77
CA ASP A 161 -22.77 5.70 13.33
C ASP A 161 -22.14 4.35 13.67
N GLU A 162 -22.79 3.54 14.50
CA GLU A 162 -22.23 2.27 14.98
C GLU A 162 -22.05 1.23 13.87
N HIS A 163 -22.87 1.22 12.85
CA HIS A 163 -22.73 0.32 11.70
C HIS A 163 -21.47 0.66 10.89
N ALA A 164 -21.22 1.95 10.67
CA ALA A 164 -20.00 2.39 10.01
C ALA A 164 -18.76 2.13 10.87
N LEU A 165 -18.84 2.33 12.18
CA LEU A 165 -17.76 2.01 13.11
C LEU A 165 -17.44 0.50 13.13
N ASP A 166 -18.45 -0.37 13.03
CA ASP A 166 -18.27 -1.82 12.98
C ASP A 166 -17.52 -2.28 11.73
N ILE A 167 -17.63 -1.56 10.61
CA ILE A 167 -16.79 -1.81 9.41
C ILE A 167 -15.31 -1.64 9.77
N TYR A 168 -14.94 -0.53 10.38
CA TYR A 168 -13.53 -0.28 10.76
C TYR A 168 -13.04 -1.21 11.86
N ARG A 169 -13.90 -1.59 12.82
CA ARG A 169 -13.58 -2.63 13.81
C ARG A 169 -13.29 -3.97 13.15
N THR A 170 -14.06 -4.32 12.12
CA THR A 170 -13.87 -5.56 11.34
C THR A 170 -12.56 -5.54 10.58
N ILE A 171 -12.23 -4.44 9.90
CA ILE A 171 -10.94 -4.27 9.22
C ILE A 171 -9.79 -4.36 10.24
N GLY A 172 -9.94 -3.70 11.41
CA GLY A 172 -8.98 -3.80 12.50
C GLY A 172 -8.79 -5.23 13.02
N ALA A 173 -9.86 -6.03 13.09
CA ALA A 173 -9.78 -7.43 13.47
C ALA A 173 -9.02 -8.26 12.41
N TYR A 174 -9.29 -8.05 11.13
CA TYR A 174 -8.50 -8.68 10.05
C TYR A 174 -7.03 -8.35 10.19
N LEU A 175 -6.68 -7.07 10.37
CA LEU A 175 -5.31 -6.65 10.54
C LEU A 175 -4.65 -7.30 11.76
N ALA A 176 -5.35 -7.32 12.91
CA ALA A 176 -4.83 -7.94 14.13
C ALA A 176 -4.51 -9.43 13.95
N HIS A 177 -5.32 -10.15 13.16
CA HIS A 177 -5.05 -11.56 12.82
C HIS A 177 -3.93 -11.72 11.78
N THR A 178 -3.67 -10.70 10.96
CA THR A 178 -2.62 -10.75 9.93
C THR A 178 -1.24 -10.38 10.47
N ILE A 179 -1.16 -9.54 11.50
CA ILE A 179 0.13 -9.11 12.10
C ILE A 179 1.04 -10.29 12.46
N PRO A 180 0.59 -11.41 13.06
CA PRO A 180 1.46 -12.56 13.32
C PRO A 180 2.11 -13.12 12.06
N LEU A 181 1.36 -13.20 10.95
CA LEU A 181 1.89 -13.64 9.66
C LEU A 181 2.98 -12.69 9.14
N TYR A 182 2.77 -11.38 9.27
CA TYR A 182 3.79 -10.40 8.90
C TYR A 182 5.02 -10.50 9.82
N ALA A 183 4.83 -10.76 11.11
CA ALA A 183 5.93 -10.90 12.07
C ALA A 183 6.80 -12.15 11.82
N ASP A 184 6.34 -13.14 11.07
CA ASP A 184 7.18 -14.25 10.61
C ASP A 184 8.19 -13.82 9.54
N CYS A 185 7.92 -12.73 8.82
CA CYS A 185 8.77 -12.22 7.74
C CYS A 185 9.55 -10.96 8.16
N TYR A 186 8.99 -10.13 9.04
CA TYR A 186 9.52 -8.82 9.45
C TYR A 186 9.78 -8.78 10.95
N ASP A 187 10.95 -8.30 11.36
CA ASP A 187 11.22 -8.02 12.78
C ASP A 187 10.58 -6.69 13.19
N ILE A 188 9.27 -6.73 13.44
CA ILE A 188 8.43 -5.56 13.70
C ILE A 188 8.58 -5.11 15.16
N LYS A 189 8.92 -3.86 15.36
CA LYS A 189 8.84 -3.17 16.64
C LYS A 189 7.65 -2.20 16.67
N HIS A 190 7.41 -1.52 15.56
CA HIS A 190 6.31 -0.59 15.39
C HIS A 190 5.55 -0.90 14.11
N LEU A 191 4.22 -0.86 14.21
CA LEU A 191 3.32 -0.88 13.07
C LEU A 191 2.79 0.54 12.86
N LEU A 192 3.08 1.13 11.70
CA LEU A 192 2.59 2.44 11.31
C LEU A 192 1.41 2.24 10.33
N LEU A 193 0.25 2.73 10.69
CA LEU A 193 -0.95 2.70 9.84
C LEU A 193 -1.24 4.10 9.32
N LEU A 194 -1.47 4.20 8.01
CA LEU A 194 -1.77 5.44 7.30
C LEU A 194 -3.00 5.23 6.40
N GLY A 195 -3.78 6.30 6.18
CA GLY A 195 -4.95 6.27 5.32
C GLY A 195 -5.91 7.41 5.56
#